data_6b6f3ccb145d4c9a93e2ff2b50fe5a33
#
_entry.id   6b6f3ccb145d4c9a93e2ff2b50fe5a33
#
_cell.length_a   1.000
_cell.length_b   1.000
_cell.length_c   1.000
_cell.angle_alpha   90.00
_cell.angle_beta   90.00
_cell.angle_gamma   90.00
#
_symmetry.space_group_name_H-M   'P 1'
#
loop_
_entity.id
_entity.type
_entity.pdbx_description
1 polymer ?
#
loop_
_entity_poly.entity_id
_entity_poly.type
_entity_poly.pdbx_seq_one_letter_code
_entity_poly.pdbx_strand_id
1 'polypeptide(L)'
;MTEKEDRLDNEDLDMDEWSTLSPQSNRTDLDDIYPEANIKVEREQYSIFELNRKFNRSQVILDPDFQREDVWKNRQKSELVESVLMGIPLPIFYLNETKEGKLVVVDGRQRLTAFFQYLNDEFKLTNLRILKELSFKKFSNLDPKLQSSLEDFQLIAQVIKPPTPDRIKFDIFDRVNRGGTPLNNQEMRNALYQGKSTELLGLLTKKSEFKKVTSNSINSNRMKDRYMILRFIGFYLWNKSTLIDVNGEPIEYKGDIDEFLGKIMDYINDMDASEILSLENIFVKTMKNNQIVFSDNAFRRHSKNGKKQPINMLLFEAFGYLFTMFEEEYCKENHERIYEMCIELLKTDHLNKLLTNDRGRGIVVPELLKIMDELKEKILA
;
A
#
# COMPACT_ATOMS: atom_id res chain seq x y z
N MET A 1 4.07 8.60 43.29
CA MET A 1 5.08 8.65 42.23
C MET A 1 4.50 7.88 41.06
N THR A 2 3.89 8.60 40.15
CA THR A 2 3.19 8.08 38.98
C THR A 2 4.17 8.12 37.80
N GLU A 3 4.54 6.95 37.33
CA GLU A 3 5.28 6.79 36.06
C GLU A 3 4.41 7.33 34.93
N LYS A 4 4.85 8.42 34.32
CA LYS A 4 4.39 8.86 33.01
C LYS A 4 5.05 7.95 31.99
N GLU A 5 4.28 7.02 31.41
CA GLU A 5 4.61 6.38 30.16
C GLU A 5 4.79 7.49 29.10
N ASP A 6 6.01 7.67 28.64
CA ASP A 6 6.32 8.45 27.46
C ASP A 6 5.62 7.77 26.26
N ARG A 7 4.44 8.25 25.90
CA ARG A 7 3.87 7.99 24.59
C ARG A 7 4.80 8.66 23.58
N LEU A 8 5.55 7.84 22.86
CA LEU A 8 6.17 8.25 21.60
C LEU A 8 5.04 8.76 20.70
N ASP A 9 4.97 10.07 20.56
CA ASP A 9 4.06 10.71 19.62
C ASP A 9 4.38 10.16 18.23
N ASN A 10 3.42 9.46 17.62
CA ASN A 10 3.51 9.02 16.24
C ASN A 10 3.72 10.29 15.39
N GLU A 11 4.94 10.45 14.87
CA GLU A 11 5.24 11.54 13.95
C GLU A 11 4.39 11.31 12.70
N ASP A 12 3.39 12.15 12.52
CA ASP A 12 2.66 12.17 11.26
C ASP A 12 3.61 12.64 10.15
N LEU A 13 3.68 11.87 9.07
CA LEU A 13 4.17 12.38 7.79
C LEU A 13 3.44 13.70 7.53
N ASP A 14 4.12 14.68 6.92
CA ASP A 14 3.54 15.98 6.58
C ASP A 14 2.15 15.73 5.94
N MET A 15 1.08 15.92 6.76
CA MET A 15 -0.23 15.27 6.58
C MET A 15 -1.02 15.79 5.39
N ASP A 16 -0.60 16.94 4.82
CA ASP A 16 -1.31 17.57 3.72
C ASP A 16 -1.27 16.73 2.44
N GLU A 17 -0.26 15.87 2.27
CA GLU A 17 -0.18 14.96 1.12
C GLU A 17 -1.08 13.74 1.23
N TRP A 18 -1.30 13.23 2.45
CA TRP A 18 -2.08 12.01 2.65
C TRP A 18 -3.59 12.24 2.64
N SER A 19 -4.04 13.43 3.09
CA SER A 19 -5.45 13.82 3.12
C SER A 19 -5.98 14.24 1.74
N THR A 20 -5.11 14.71 0.84
CA THR A 20 -5.47 15.10 -0.53
C THR A 20 -5.48 13.92 -1.52
N LEU A 21 -5.21 12.69 -1.08
CA LEU A 21 -5.40 11.47 -1.86
C LEU A 21 -6.89 11.08 -2.03
N SER A 22 -7.82 12.01 -1.81
CA SER A 22 -9.15 11.93 -2.39
C SER A 22 -9.06 12.10 -3.91
N PRO A 23 -9.82 11.35 -4.70
CA PRO A 23 -9.77 11.41 -6.17
C PRO A 23 -10.35 12.73 -6.70
N GLN A 24 -9.66 13.84 -6.47
CA GLN A 24 -9.91 15.15 -7.09
C GLN A 24 -8.81 15.52 -8.09
N SER A 25 -8.06 14.51 -8.60
CA SER A 25 -7.20 14.73 -9.75
C SER A 25 -8.06 15.01 -10.98
N ASN A 26 -7.88 16.18 -11.55
CA ASN A 26 -8.34 16.69 -12.84
C ASN A 26 -9.26 15.77 -13.65
N ARG A 27 -10.57 16.00 -13.53
CA ARG A 27 -11.63 15.27 -14.24
C ARG A 27 -11.69 15.57 -15.76
N THR A 28 -10.71 16.25 -16.33
CA THR A 28 -10.72 16.65 -17.72
C THR A 28 -10.50 15.51 -18.72
N ASP A 29 -9.97 14.35 -18.28
CA ASP A 29 -9.67 13.23 -19.18
C ASP A 29 -10.60 12.03 -19.01
N LEU A 30 -11.67 12.11 -18.22
CA LEU A 30 -12.61 11.02 -18.01
C LEU A 30 -13.52 10.81 -19.23
N ASP A 31 -13.80 11.87 -19.99
CA ASP A 31 -14.67 11.82 -21.15
C ASP A 31 -14.04 11.03 -22.31
N ASP A 32 -12.70 10.96 -22.38
CA ASP A 32 -11.99 10.23 -23.44
C ASP A 32 -11.89 8.71 -23.19
N ILE A 33 -12.05 8.24 -21.95
CA ILE A 33 -11.83 6.83 -21.58
C ILE A 33 -13.13 6.05 -21.48
N TYR A 34 -14.21 6.66 -20.98
CA TYR A 34 -15.45 5.97 -20.64
C TYR A 34 -16.26 5.45 -21.84
N PRO A 35 -16.34 6.12 -23.00
CA PRO A 35 -17.17 5.62 -24.10
C PRO A 35 -16.62 4.34 -24.75
N GLU A 36 -15.30 4.11 -24.72
CA GLU A 36 -14.63 3.01 -25.42
C GLU A 36 -14.07 1.93 -24.50
N ALA A 37 -14.13 2.12 -23.17
CA ALA A 37 -13.55 1.19 -22.23
C ALA A 37 -14.34 -0.13 -22.15
N ASN A 38 -13.66 -1.24 -22.36
CA ASN A 38 -14.24 -2.57 -22.18
C ASN A 38 -14.32 -2.92 -20.69
N ILE A 39 -15.44 -2.54 -20.06
CA ILE A 39 -15.71 -2.81 -18.64
C ILE A 39 -16.35 -4.18 -18.50
N LYS A 40 -15.68 -5.11 -17.86
CA LYS A 40 -16.18 -6.46 -17.63
C LYS A 40 -16.42 -6.70 -16.14
N VAL A 41 -17.66 -6.53 -15.69
CA VAL A 41 -18.10 -6.86 -14.33
C VAL A 41 -19.16 -7.94 -14.43
N GLU A 42 -18.90 -9.08 -13.84
CA GLU A 42 -19.81 -10.22 -13.86
C GLU A 42 -20.37 -10.50 -12.47
N ARG A 43 -21.66 -10.86 -12.41
CA ARG A 43 -22.29 -11.29 -11.18
C ARG A 43 -22.12 -12.80 -11.05
N GLU A 44 -21.45 -13.21 -10.01
CA GLU A 44 -21.18 -14.62 -9.70
C GLU A 44 -21.75 -14.99 -8.33
N GLN A 45 -21.97 -16.28 -8.14
CA GLN A 45 -22.41 -16.86 -6.87
C GLN A 45 -21.40 -17.91 -6.43
N TYR A 46 -21.02 -17.85 -5.17
CA TYR A 46 -20.10 -18.79 -4.54
C TYR A 46 -20.68 -19.27 -3.22
N SER A 47 -20.59 -20.57 -2.91
CA SER A 47 -20.85 -21.00 -1.55
C SER A 47 -19.72 -20.56 -0.61
N ILE A 48 -20.04 -20.42 0.68
CA ILE A 48 -19.01 -20.12 1.70
C ILE A 48 -17.91 -21.20 1.66
N PHE A 49 -18.29 -22.46 1.52
CA PHE A 49 -17.34 -23.58 1.41
C PHE A 49 -16.42 -23.43 0.18
N GLU A 50 -16.98 -23.06 -0.98
CA GLU A 50 -16.17 -22.88 -2.20
C GLU A 50 -15.12 -21.77 -2.01
N LEU A 51 -15.52 -20.60 -1.48
CA LEU A 51 -14.57 -19.52 -1.24
C LEU A 51 -13.52 -19.89 -0.19
N ASN A 52 -13.90 -20.61 0.88
CA ASN A 52 -12.93 -21.09 1.87
C ASN A 52 -11.93 -22.09 1.24
N ARG A 53 -12.40 -23.01 0.40
CA ARG A 53 -11.54 -23.94 -0.34
C ARG A 53 -10.58 -23.19 -1.28
N LYS A 54 -11.09 -22.18 -2.01
CA LYS A 54 -10.26 -21.33 -2.90
C LYS A 54 -9.22 -20.55 -2.09
N PHE A 55 -9.60 -20.04 -0.91
CA PHE A 55 -8.69 -19.33 0.01
C PHE A 55 -7.56 -20.24 0.48
N ASN A 56 -7.88 -21.47 0.95
CA ASN A 56 -6.88 -22.46 1.39
C ASN A 56 -5.93 -22.89 0.27
N ARG A 57 -6.29 -22.67 -1.00
CA ARG A 57 -5.46 -22.92 -2.19
C ARG A 57 -4.78 -21.65 -2.71
N SER A 58 -4.79 -20.56 -1.97
CA SER A 58 -4.24 -19.26 -2.37
C SER A 58 -4.82 -18.73 -3.70
N GLN A 59 -6.06 -19.13 -4.04
CA GLN A 59 -6.82 -18.62 -5.18
C GLN A 59 -7.73 -17.45 -4.81
N VAL A 60 -8.02 -17.23 -3.52
CA VAL A 60 -8.66 -16.04 -2.97
C VAL A 60 -7.66 -15.33 -2.09
N ILE A 61 -7.45 -14.05 -2.32
CA ILE A 61 -6.52 -13.21 -1.59
C ILE A 61 -7.35 -12.26 -0.73
N LEU A 62 -7.23 -12.41 0.60
CA LEU A 62 -7.85 -11.50 1.57
C LEU A 62 -6.94 -10.34 1.95
N ASP A 63 -5.80 -10.21 1.30
CA ASP A 63 -4.71 -9.29 1.63
C ASP A 63 -4.22 -9.41 3.09
N PRO A 64 -3.29 -10.35 3.37
CA PRO A 64 -2.75 -10.60 4.70
C PRO A 64 -1.90 -9.45 5.27
N ASP A 65 -1.45 -8.56 4.40
CA ASP A 65 -0.56 -7.45 4.78
C ASP A 65 -1.30 -6.18 5.25
N PHE A 66 -2.63 -6.14 5.15
CA PHE A 66 -3.41 -5.20 5.94
C PHE A 66 -3.38 -5.67 7.39
N GLN A 67 -2.38 -5.27 8.13
CA GLN A 67 -2.42 -5.26 9.60
C GLN A 67 -3.44 -4.22 10.12
N ARG A 68 -4.64 -4.17 9.53
CA ARG A 68 -5.78 -3.87 10.36
C ARG A 68 -5.94 -5.15 11.19
N GLU A 69 -5.56 -5.06 12.46
CA GLU A 69 -6.00 -6.01 13.47
C GLU A 69 -7.42 -6.42 13.12
N ASP A 70 -7.75 -7.67 13.30
CA ASP A 70 -9.10 -8.23 13.12
C ASP A 70 -10.10 -7.25 13.75
N VAL A 71 -10.56 -6.26 12.95
CA VAL A 71 -11.33 -5.11 13.45
C VAL A 71 -12.66 -5.60 14.04
N TRP A 72 -13.15 -6.74 13.50
CA TRP A 72 -14.36 -7.35 14.01
C TRP A 72 -14.09 -8.19 15.26
N LYS A 73 -14.71 -7.78 16.36
CA LYS A 73 -14.74 -8.56 17.59
C LYS A 73 -15.58 -9.83 17.38
N ASN A 74 -15.36 -10.86 18.20
CA ASN A 74 -16.11 -12.12 18.13
C ASN A 74 -17.63 -11.94 18.12
N ARG A 75 -18.14 -10.89 18.75
CA ARG A 75 -19.57 -10.54 18.71
C ARG A 75 -20.04 -10.27 17.27
N GLN A 76 -19.35 -9.42 16.52
CA GLN A 76 -19.74 -9.05 15.14
C GLN A 76 -19.62 -10.24 14.19
N LYS A 77 -18.55 -11.06 14.35
CA LYS A 77 -18.39 -12.32 13.61
C LYS A 77 -19.54 -13.28 13.91
N SER A 78 -19.95 -13.40 15.17
CA SER A 78 -21.07 -14.26 15.60
C SER A 78 -22.41 -13.78 15.07
N GLU A 79 -22.69 -12.46 15.10
CA GLU A 79 -23.91 -11.88 14.53
C GLU A 79 -24.01 -12.12 13.01
N LEU A 80 -22.86 -12.13 12.30
CA LEU A 80 -22.83 -12.47 10.87
C LEU A 80 -23.16 -13.94 10.63
N VAL A 81 -22.56 -14.85 11.38
CA VAL A 81 -22.83 -16.30 11.26
C VAL A 81 -24.30 -16.59 11.61
N GLU A 82 -24.82 -15.97 12.67
CA GLU A 82 -26.25 -16.08 13.04
C GLU A 82 -27.16 -15.64 11.89
N SER A 83 -26.83 -14.51 11.22
CA SER A 83 -27.60 -14.01 10.08
C SER A 83 -27.65 -15.01 8.94
N VAL A 84 -26.54 -15.67 8.62
CA VAL A 84 -26.48 -16.70 7.58
C VAL A 84 -27.30 -17.93 7.95
N LEU A 85 -27.17 -18.42 9.17
CA LEU A 85 -27.95 -19.58 9.67
C LEU A 85 -29.45 -19.30 9.69
N MET A 86 -29.84 -18.03 9.78
CA MET A 86 -31.25 -17.59 9.68
C MET A 86 -31.69 -17.36 8.20
N GLY A 87 -30.82 -17.52 7.23
CA GLY A 87 -31.11 -17.27 5.83
C GLY A 87 -31.24 -15.80 5.45
N ILE A 88 -30.72 -14.88 6.28
CA ILE A 88 -30.76 -13.44 6.00
C ILE A 88 -29.76 -13.11 4.86
N PRO A 89 -30.22 -12.42 3.80
CA PRO A 89 -29.34 -12.05 2.70
C PRO A 89 -28.25 -11.08 3.17
N LEU A 90 -27.03 -11.28 2.65
CA LEU A 90 -25.87 -10.44 2.95
C LEU A 90 -25.66 -9.38 1.87
N PRO A 91 -25.02 -8.25 2.21
CA PRO A 91 -24.56 -7.30 1.22
C PRO A 91 -23.61 -7.96 0.20
N ILE A 92 -23.70 -7.51 -1.05
CA ILE A 92 -22.89 -8.01 -2.17
C ILE A 92 -21.40 -7.91 -1.83
N PHE A 93 -20.61 -8.89 -2.29
CA PHE A 93 -19.15 -8.88 -2.24
C PHE A 93 -18.60 -8.28 -3.53
N TYR A 94 -17.46 -7.62 -3.45
CA TYR A 94 -16.75 -7.13 -4.62
C TYR A 94 -15.37 -7.79 -4.69
N LEU A 95 -15.08 -8.41 -5.81
CA LEU A 95 -13.86 -9.13 -6.07
C LEU A 95 -13.22 -8.59 -7.35
N ASN A 96 -11.90 -8.62 -7.42
CA ASN A 96 -11.12 -8.36 -8.63
C ASN A 96 -10.43 -9.64 -9.07
N GLU A 97 -10.63 -10.08 -10.30
CA GLU A 97 -9.90 -11.19 -10.88
C GLU A 97 -8.56 -10.70 -11.46
N THR A 98 -7.46 -11.32 -11.03
CA THR A 98 -6.14 -11.02 -11.59
C THR A 98 -5.95 -11.67 -12.97
N LYS A 99 -4.88 -11.33 -13.67
CA LYS A 99 -4.52 -11.95 -14.97
C LYS A 99 -4.31 -13.48 -14.83
N GLU A 100 -3.87 -13.94 -13.64
CA GLU A 100 -3.65 -15.35 -13.30
C GLU A 100 -4.92 -16.07 -12.79
N GLY A 101 -6.07 -15.40 -12.80
CA GLY A 101 -7.35 -15.98 -12.38
C GLY A 101 -7.54 -16.07 -10.85
N LYS A 102 -6.74 -15.37 -10.05
CA LYS A 102 -6.93 -15.26 -8.61
C LYS A 102 -7.98 -14.19 -8.30
N LEU A 103 -8.75 -14.38 -7.23
CA LEU A 103 -9.76 -13.44 -6.76
C LEU A 103 -9.21 -12.62 -5.59
N VAL A 104 -9.05 -11.32 -5.78
CA VAL A 104 -8.67 -10.37 -4.72
C VAL A 104 -9.92 -9.74 -4.14
N VAL A 105 -10.07 -9.79 -2.83
CA VAL A 105 -11.25 -9.25 -2.15
C VAL A 105 -11.13 -7.73 -2.01
N VAL A 106 -12.05 -7.00 -2.66
CA VAL A 106 -12.14 -5.53 -2.64
C VAL A 106 -13.06 -5.07 -1.51
N ASP A 107 -14.27 -5.65 -1.42
CA ASP A 107 -15.18 -5.44 -0.30
C ASP A 107 -15.76 -6.76 0.19
N GLY A 108 -16.03 -6.82 1.49
CA GLY A 108 -16.51 -8.01 2.18
C GLY A 108 -15.42 -8.81 2.90
N ARG A 109 -14.20 -8.31 2.97
CA ARG A 109 -13.04 -8.97 3.58
C ARG A 109 -13.33 -9.43 5.02
N GLN A 110 -13.84 -8.53 5.91
CA GLN A 110 -14.14 -8.87 7.29
C GLN A 110 -15.20 -9.99 7.40
N ARG A 111 -16.16 -9.97 6.49
CA ARG A 111 -17.20 -11.00 6.37
C ARG A 111 -16.61 -12.35 5.98
N LEU A 112 -15.78 -12.39 4.92
CA LEU A 112 -15.12 -13.62 4.49
C LEU A 112 -14.15 -14.15 5.55
N THR A 113 -13.35 -13.28 6.17
CA THR A 113 -12.47 -13.65 7.29
C THR A 113 -13.26 -14.30 8.42
N ALA A 114 -14.41 -13.73 8.82
CA ALA A 114 -15.24 -14.30 9.87
C ALA A 114 -15.78 -15.70 9.50
N PHE A 115 -16.21 -15.91 8.25
CA PHE A 115 -16.66 -17.21 7.80
C PHE A 115 -15.51 -18.25 7.79
N PHE A 116 -14.36 -17.88 7.26
CA PHE A 116 -13.23 -18.81 7.17
C PHE A 116 -12.72 -19.17 8.57
N GLN A 117 -12.60 -18.21 9.45
CA GLN A 117 -12.20 -18.47 10.83
C GLN A 117 -13.23 -19.38 11.58
N TYR A 118 -14.53 -19.18 11.32
CA TYR A 118 -15.54 -20.01 11.95
C TYR A 118 -15.53 -21.45 11.41
N LEU A 119 -15.44 -21.63 10.10
CA LEU A 119 -15.30 -22.96 9.48
C LEU A 119 -14.06 -23.70 9.97
N ASN A 120 -12.99 -22.96 10.31
CA ASN A 120 -11.73 -23.53 10.83
C ASN A 120 -11.74 -23.68 12.37
N ASP A 121 -12.88 -23.52 13.05
CA ASP A 121 -13.01 -23.61 14.51
C ASP A 121 -12.14 -22.61 15.31
N GLU A 122 -11.80 -21.46 14.73
CA GLU A 122 -10.93 -20.48 15.40
C GLU A 122 -11.64 -19.65 16.49
N PHE A 123 -12.96 -19.56 16.44
CA PHE A 123 -13.75 -18.92 17.52
C PHE A 123 -15.05 -19.63 17.81
N LYS A 124 -15.67 -19.28 18.95
CA LYS A 124 -17.00 -19.74 19.37
C LYS A 124 -18.02 -18.63 19.17
N LEU A 125 -19.24 -18.97 18.78
CA LEU A 125 -20.34 -18.03 18.73
C LEU A 125 -20.59 -17.39 20.10
N THR A 126 -20.75 -16.07 20.14
CA THR A 126 -21.00 -15.33 21.38
C THR A 126 -22.07 -14.26 21.17
N ASN A 127 -22.82 -13.98 22.23
CA ASN A 127 -23.84 -12.91 22.25
C ASN A 127 -24.89 -13.01 21.11
N LEU A 128 -25.31 -14.22 20.77
CA LEU A 128 -26.38 -14.45 19.81
C LEU A 128 -27.70 -13.91 20.34
N ARG A 129 -28.46 -13.27 19.45
CA ARG A 129 -29.74 -12.64 19.83
C ARG A 129 -30.92 -13.57 19.65
N ILE A 130 -30.91 -14.41 18.64
CA ILE A 130 -32.02 -15.24 18.20
C ILE A 130 -31.72 -16.71 18.44
N LEU A 131 -30.59 -17.22 17.86
CA LEU A 131 -30.20 -18.63 18.00
C LEU A 131 -29.36 -18.87 19.28
N LYS A 132 -29.89 -18.47 20.45
CA LYS A 132 -29.16 -18.48 21.72
C LYS A 132 -28.59 -19.84 22.09
N GLU A 133 -29.25 -20.93 21.67
CA GLU A 133 -28.85 -22.31 21.90
C GLU A 133 -27.54 -22.70 21.16
N LEU A 134 -27.13 -21.88 20.19
CA LEU A 134 -25.85 -22.06 19.48
C LEU A 134 -24.70 -21.30 20.14
N SER A 135 -24.99 -20.54 21.24
CA SER A 135 -23.96 -19.81 21.96
C SER A 135 -22.87 -20.77 22.46
N PHE A 136 -21.63 -20.31 22.37
CA PHE A 136 -20.42 -21.04 22.74
C PHE A 136 -20.08 -22.27 21.87
N LYS A 137 -20.84 -22.54 20.81
CA LYS A 137 -20.52 -23.61 19.84
C LYS A 137 -19.49 -23.13 18.82
N LYS A 138 -18.58 -24.00 18.47
CA LYS A 138 -17.72 -23.93 17.30
C LYS A 138 -18.47 -24.56 16.11
N PHE A 139 -17.94 -24.38 14.90
CA PHE A 139 -18.52 -24.96 13.68
C PHE A 139 -18.65 -26.48 13.80
N SER A 140 -17.59 -27.16 14.25
CA SER A 140 -17.58 -28.62 14.45
C SER A 140 -18.60 -29.12 15.47
N ASN A 141 -19.10 -28.25 16.35
CA ASN A 141 -20.11 -28.59 17.38
C ASN A 141 -21.54 -28.26 16.95
N LEU A 142 -21.75 -27.76 15.72
CA LEU A 142 -23.09 -27.56 15.17
C LEU A 142 -23.68 -28.90 14.71
N ASP A 143 -25.00 -28.96 14.67
CA ASP A 143 -25.72 -30.04 14.02
C ASP A 143 -25.31 -30.13 12.52
N PRO A 144 -25.14 -31.33 11.93
CA PRO A 144 -24.75 -31.47 10.53
C PRO A 144 -25.63 -30.70 9.54
N LYS A 145 -26.91 -30.54 9.81
CA LYS A 145 -27.81 -29.73 8.98
C LYS A 145 -27.44 -28.25 9.00
N LEU A 146 -27.04 -27.73 10.16
CA LEU A 146 -26.60 -26.34 10.30
C LEU A 146 -25.22 -26.12 9.68
N GLN A 147 -24.31 -27.12 9.78
CA GLN A 147 -23.01 -27.09 9.12
C GLN A 147 -23.21 -26.97 7.61
N SER A 148 -23.98 -27.89 7.01
CA SER A 148 -24.29 -27.84 5.57
C SER A 148 -25.00 -26.54 5.17
N SER A 149 -25.94 -26.05 5.96
CA SER A 149 -26.63 -24.79 5.67
C SER A 149 -25.67 -23.58 5.63
N LEU A 150 -24.64 -23.56 6.49
CA LEU A 150 -23.63 -22.52 6.46
C LEU A 150 -22.67 -22.69 5.28
N GLU A 151 -22.21 -23.90 5.03
CA GLU A 151 -21.26 -24.21 3.94
C GLU A 151 -21.87 -23.90 2.57
N ASP A 152 -23.13 -24.27 2.35
CA ASP A 152 -23.83 -24.14 1.07
C ASP A 152 -24.44 -22.77 0.84
N PHE A 153 -24.41 -21.88 1.86
CA PHE A 153 -24.99 -20.54 1.74
C PHE A 153 -24.33 -19.77 0.60
N GLN A 154 -25.17 -19.24 -0.30
CA GLN A 154 -24.71 -18.58 -1.52
C GLN A 154 -24.40 -17.09 -1.28
N LEU A 155 -23.17 -16.72 -1.48
CA LEU A 155 -22.68 -15.34 -1.47
C LEU A 155 -22.76 -14.78 -2.90
N ILE A 156 -23.34 -13.60 -3.04
CA ILE A 156 -23.39 -12.88 -4.33
C ILE A 156 -22.16 -12.00 -4.42
N ALA A 157 -21.37 -12.14 -5.48
CA ALA A 157 -20.22 -11.33 -5.78
C ALA A 157 -20.36 -10.60 -7.11
N GLN A 158 -19.89 -9.36 -7.17
CA GLN A 158 -19.54 -8.66 -8.41
C GLN A 158 -18.05 -8.85 -8.64
N VAL A 159 -17.70 -9.51 -9.74
CA VAL A 159 -16.31 -9.83 -10.08
C VAL A 159 -15.88 -8.94 -11.23
N ILE A 160 -14.91 -8.07 -10.97
CA ILE A 160 -14.29 -7.22 -11.98
C ILE A 160 -13.21 -8.06 -12.66
N LYS A 161 -13.34 -8.25 -13.98
CA LYS A 161 -12.46 -9.13 -14.75
C LYS A 161 -11.60 -8.37 -15.75
N PRO A 162 -10.45 -8.94 -16.16
CA PRO A 162 -9.74 -8.44 -17.33
C PRO A 162 -10.66 -8.47 -18.59
N PRO A 163 -10.55 -7.50 -19.51
CA PRO A 163 -9.54 -6.44 -19.63
C PRO A 163 -9.96 -5.08 -19.02
N THR A 164 -10.80 -5.04 -17.99
CA THR A 164 -11.23 -3.76 -17.38
C THR A 164 -10.00 -2.90 -17.04
N PRO A 165 -9.89 -1.64 -17.54
CA PRO A 165 -8.76 -0.75 -17.26
C PRO A 165 -8.62 -0.43 -15.76
N ASP A 166 -7.40 -0.30 -15.28
CA ASP A 166 -7.11 -0.11 -13.87
C ASP A 166 -7.71 1.18 -13.30
N ARG A 167 -7.71 2.29 -14.07
CA ARG A 167 -8.37 3.54 -13.67
C ARG A 167 -9.85 3.34 -13.35
N ILE A 168 -10.55 2.51 -14.14
CA ILE A 168 -11.96 2.18 -13.91
C ILE A 168 -12.10 1.28 -12.67
N LYS A 169 -11.18 0.34 -12.45
CA LYS A 169 -11.16 -0.47 -11.23
C LYS A 169 -11.01 0.42 -9.99
N PHE A 170 -10.11 1.42 -10.02
CA PHE A 170 -9.96 2.40 -8.95
C PHE A 170 -11.27 3.15 -8.66
N ASP A 171 -11.94 3.65 -9.70
CA ASP A 171 -13.22 4.35 -9.57
C ASP A 171 -14.31 3.46 -8.96
N ILE A 172 -14.39 2.20 -9.39
CA ILE A 172 -15.34 1.23 -8.82
C ILE A 172 -15.03 1.00 -7.34
N PHE A 173 -13.75 0.80 -6.99
CA PHE A 173 -13.33 0.52 -5.62
C PHE A 173 -13.60 1.69 -4.69
N ASP A 174 -13.32 2.93 -5.12
CA ASP A 174 -13.65 4.13 -4.35
C ASP A 174 -15.14 4.23 -4.06
N ARG A 175 -15.98 4.02 -5.08
CA ARG A 175 -17.44 4.12 -4.93
C ARG A 175 -18.02 3.02 -4.06
N VAL A 176 -17.52 1.79 -4.19
CA VAL A 176 -17.98 0.62 -3.41
C VAL A 176 -17.62 0.78 -1.94
N ASN A 177 -16.44 1.29 -1.64
CA ASN A 177 -15.96 1.42 -0.26
C ASN A 177 -16.52 2.63 0.52
N ARG A 178 -17.32 3.50 -0.10
CA ARG A 178 -17.90 4.68 0.57
C ARG A 178 -18.85 4.34 1.72
N GLY A 179 -19.36 3.12 1.79
CA GLY A 179 -20.25 2.65 2.87
C GLY A 179 -19.53 2.20 4.14
N GLY A 180 -18.20 2.13 4.15
CA GLY A 180 -17.36 1.69 5.26
C GLY A 180 -16.18 2.63 5.50
N THR A 181 -15.06 2.09 6.00
CA THR A 181 -13.79 2.84 6.01
C THR A 181 -13.17 2.73 4.61
N PRO A 182 -13.13 3.83 3.82
CA PRO A 182 -12.66 3.75 2.45
C PRO A 182 -11.20 3.30 2.38
N LEU A 183 -10.87 2.51 1.37
CA LEU A 183 -9.49 2.17 1.04
C LEU A 183 -8.77 3.41 0.54
N ASN A 184 -7.51 3.60 0.93
CA ASN A 184 -6.67 4.61 0.29
C ASN A 184 -6.05 4.08 -1.02
N ASN A 185 -5.43 4.99 -1.79
CA ASN A 185 -4.89 4.64 -3.10
C ASN A 185 -3.80 3.56 -3.04
N GLN A 186 -2.98 3.51 -1.97
CA GLN A 186 -1.98 2.45 -1.82
C GLN A 186 -2.61 1.11 -1.46
N GLU A 187 -3.63 1.12 -0.62
CA GLU A 187 -4.41 -0.09 -0.32
C GLU A 187 -5.09 -0.63 -1.57
N MET A 188 -5.64 0.25 -2.41
CA MET A 188 -6.22 -0.12 -3.71
C MET A 188 -5.18 -0.67 -4.68
N ARG A 189 -4.01 -0.01 -4.82
CA ARG A 189 -2.91 -0.52 -5.65
C ARG A 189 -2.45 -1.91 -5.18
N ASN A 190 -2.28 -2.07 -3.88
CA ASN A 190 -1.87 -3.37 -3.34
C ASN A 190 -2.87 -4.49 -3.66
N ALA A 191 -4.17 -4.17 -3.71
CA ALA A 191 -5.20 -5.13 -4.12
C ALA A 191 -5.21 -5.40 -5.64
N LEU A 192 -4.90 -4.38 -6.47
CA LEU A 192 -4.95 -4.51 -7.93
C LEU A 192 -3.72 -5.18 -8.53
N TYR A 193 -2.54 -4.87 -8.00
CA TYR A 193 -1.24 -5.28 -8.55
C TYR A 193 -0.53 -6.31 -7.66
N GLN A 194 -1.27 -7.35 -7.23
CA GLN A 194 -0.71 -8.45 -6.44
C GLN A 194 0.40 -9.19 -7.20
N GLY A 195 1.48 -9.52 -6.51
CA GLY A 195 2.60 -10.26 -7.07
C GLY A 195 3.93 -9.88 -6.44
N LYS A 196 5.02 -9.97 -7.23
CA LYS A 196 6.39 -9.67 -6.78
C LYS A 196 6.53 -8.25 -6.23
N SER A 197 5.78 -7.27 -6.77
CA SER A 197 5.79 -5.89 -6.28
C SER A 197 5.29 -5.80 -4.84
N THR A 198 4.17 -6.44 -4.51
CA THR A 198 3.62 -6.43 -3.15
C THR A 198 4.50 -7.20 -2.17
N GLU A 199 5.10 -8.32 -2.61
CA GLU A 199 6.05 -9.10 -1.83
C GLU A 199 7.32 -8.30 -1.53
N LEU A 200 7.90 -7.64 -2.55
CA LEU A 200 9.07 -6.78 -2.42
C LEU A 200 8.80 -5.63 -1.43
N LEU A 201 7.71 -4.90 -1.61
CA LEU A 201 7.35 -3.81 -0.69
C LEU A 201 7.19 -4.30 0.74
N GLY A 202 6.49 -5.42 0.95
CA GLY A 202 6.32 -6.04 2.27
C GLY A 202 7.63 -6.50 2.90
N LEU A 203 8.60 -6.94 2.10
CA LEU A 203 9.95 -7.30 2.56
C LEU A 203 10.75 -6.04 2.95
N LEU A 204 10.72 -5.00 2.13
CA LEU A 204 11.49 -3.78 2.34
C LEU A 204 11.05 -3.01 3.59
N THR A 205 9.75 -2.97 3.90
CA THR A 205 9.23 -2.35 5.13
C THR A 205 9.75 -3.03 6.41
N LYS A 206 10.15 -4.30 6.33
CA LYS A 206 10.68 -5.06 7.47
C LYS A 206 12.19 -4.91 7.66
N LYS A 207 12.91 -4.33 6.68
CA LYS A 207 14.37 -4.16 6.74
C LYS A 207 14.78 -3.27 7.91
N SER A 208 15.80 -3.71 8.65
CA SER A 208 16.34 -2.98 9.79
C SER A 208 16.90 -1.61 9.39
N GLU A 209 17.46 -1.50 8.19
CA GLU A 209 18.01 -0.28 7.62
C GLU A 209 16.94 0.80 7.43
N PHE A 210 15.79 0.41 6.86
CA PHE A 210 14.64 1.31 6.71
C PHE A 210 14.11 1.79 8.06
N LYS A 211 13.93 0.86 9.01
CA LYS A 211 13.48 1.20 10.37
C LYS A 211 14.45 2.12 11.11
N LYS A 212 15.74 1.88 11.00
CA LYS A 212 16.77 2.73 11.63
C LYS A 212 16.78 4.13 11.06
N VAL A 213 16.89 4.28 9.74
CA VAL A 213 17.01 5.59 9.08
C VAL A 213 15.76 6.45 9.25
N THR A 214 14.59 5.82 9.39
CA THR A 214 13.33 6.49 9.68
C THR A 214 13.07 6.65 11.18
N SER A 215 13.99 6.20 12.05
CA SER A 215 13.81 6.17 13.51
C SER A 215 12.55 5.41 13.95
N ASN A 216 12.12 4.42 13.14
CA ASN A 216 10.88 3.65 13.32
C ASN A 216 9.61 4.55 13.45
N SER A 217 9.66 5.77 12.91
CA SER A 217 8.58 6.76 13.04
C SER A 217 7.47 6.60 11.98
N ILE A 218 7.71 5.80 10.93
CA ILE A 218 6.71 5.57 9.88
C ILE A 218 5.68 4.57 10.38
N ASN A 219 4.44 5.04 10.47
CA ASN A 219 3.31 4.18 10.78
C ASN A 219 2.99 3.28 9.59
N SER A 220 3.03 1.94 9.78
CA SER A 220 2.63 0.96 8.77
C SER A 220 1.11 0.92 8.55
N ASN A 221 0.33 1.58 9.42
CA ASN A 221 -1.11 1.66 9.25
C ASN A 221 -1.45 2.24 7.88
N ARG A 222 -2.36 1.57 7.17
CA ARG A 222 -2.82 1.97 5.85
C ARG A 222 -1.72 2.01 4.78
N MET A 223 -0.64 1.22 4.94
CA MET A 223 0.45 1.05 3.96
C MET A 223 1.23 2.34 3.61
N LYS A 224 1.33 3.29 4.54
CA LYS A 224 2.12 4.52 4.32
C LYS A 224 3.59 4.23 4.03
N ASP A 225 4.16 3.27 4.74
CA ASP A 225 5.52 2.76 4.55
C ASP A 225 5.73 2.17 3.14
N ARG A 226 4.78 1.37 2.66
CA ARG A 226 4.83 0.81 1.30
C ARG A 226 4.71 1.87 0.22
N TYR A 227 3.80 2.82 0.40
CA TYR A 227 3.63 3.95 -0.50
C TYR A 227 4.93 4.74 -0.65
N MET A 228 5.59 5.03 0.46
CA MET A 228 6.85 5.77 0.51
C MET A 228 7.96 5.01 -0.24
N ILE A 229 8.09 3.71 0.01
CA ILE A 229 9.08 2.86 -0.65
C ILE A 229 8.78 2.72 -2.15
N LEU A 230 7.51 2.54 -2.52
CA LEU A 230 7.11 2.41 -3.93
C LEU A 230 7.42 3.68 -4.72
N ARG A 231 7.21 4.87 -4.15
CA ARG A 231 7.56 6.13 -4.79
C ARG A 231 9.06 6.23 -5.04
N PHE A 232 9.88 5.92 -4.04
CA PHE A 232 11.34 5.88 -4.21
C PHE A 232 11.75 4.92 -5.35
N ILE A 233 11.27 3.68 -5.33
CA ILE A 233 11.59 2.70 -6.37
C ILE A 233 11.12 3.19 -7.74
N GLY A 234 9.90 3.71 -7.83
CA GLY A 234 9.32 4.17 -9.09
C GLY A 234 10.15 5.28 -9.72
N PHE A 235 10.51 6.31 -8.97
CA PHE A 235 11.33 7.41 -9.49
C PHE A 235 12.79 7.02 -9.72
N TYR A 236 13.35 6.11 -8.92
CA TYR A 236 14.66 5.53 -9.19
C TYR A 236 14.69 4.80 -10.55
N LEU A 237 13.73 3.92 -10.79
CA LEU A 237 13.63 3.17 -12.06
C LEU A 237 13.41 4.12 -13.23
N TRP A 238 12.48 5.06 -13.10
CA TRP A 238 12.12 6.01 -14.14
C TRP A 238 13.30 6.90 -14.56
N ASN A 239 14.14 7.34 -13.62
CA ASN A 239 15.30 8.18 -13.93
C ASN A 239 16.51 7.39 -14.43
N LYS A 240 16.58 6.09 -14.16
CA LYS A 240 17.71 5.23 -14.56
C LYS A 240 17.64 4.77 -16.01
N SER A 241 16.45 4.53 -16.52
CA SER A 241 16.27 3.95 -17.86
C SER A 241 14.87 4.25 -18.40
N THR A 242 14.72 4.19 -19.74
CA THR A 242 13.39 4.19 -20.35
C THR A 242 12.66 2.90 -19.96
N LEU A 243 11.63 3.04 -19.16
CA LEU A 243 10.77 1.92 -18.78
C LEU A 243 9.72 1.69 -19.87
N ILE A 244 9.49 0.44 -20.20
CA ILE A 244 8.51 0.03 -21.21
C ILE A 244 7.55 -0.95 -20.58
N ASP A 245 6.24 -0.75 -20.74
CA ASP A 245 5.22 -1.65 -20.24
C ASP A 245 5.09 -2.92 -21.14
N VAL A 246 4.23 -3.85 -20.72
CA VAL A 246 3.98 -5.12 -21.44
C VAL A 246 3.42 -4.93 -22.85
N ASN A 247 2.91 -3.74 -23.18
CA ASN A 247 2.37 -3.41 -24.50
C ASN A 247 3.41 -2.73 -25.39
N GLY A 248 4.62 -2.49 -24.86
CA GLY A 248 5.69 -1.76 -25.56
C GLY A 248 5.59 -0.24 -25.43
N GLU A 249 4.72 0.28 -24.55
CA GLU A 249 4.52 1.71 -24.34
C GLU A 249 5.45 2.25 -23.23
N PRO A 250 5.99 3.47 -23.39
CA PRO A 250 6.83 4.07 -22.35
C PRO A 250 6.04 4.34 -21.07
N ILE A 251 6.63 3.98 -19.92
CA ILE A 251 6.12 4.36 -18.60
C ILE A 251 6.70 5.73 -18.26
N GLU A 252 5.89 6.77 -18.42
CA GLU A 252 6.26 8.16 -18.15
C GLU A 252 5.47 8.70 -16.96
N TYR A 253 6.13 9.56 -16.16
CA TYR A 253 5.45 10.33 -15.14
C TYR A 253 4.87 11.62 -15.74
N LYS A 254 3.56 11.65 -15.96
CA LYS A 254 2.81 12.80 -16.54
C LYS A 254 2.07 13.63 -15.50
N GLY A 255 2.42 13.49 -14.21
CA GLY A 255 1.79 14.24 -13.13
C GLY A 255 0.70 13.46 -12.37
N ASP A 256 0.21 12.34 -12.89
CA ASP A 256 -0.66 11.41 -12.18
C ASP A 256 0.22 10.36 -11.46
N ILE A 257 0.37 10.54 -10.15
CA ILE A 257 1.18 9.65 -9.33
C ILE A 257 0.54 8.28 -9.18
N ASP A 258 -0.79 8.19 -9.20
CA ASP A 258 -1.50 6.95 -8.96
C ASP A 258 -1.43 6.02 -10.18
N GLU A 259 -1.58 6.57 -11.37
CA GLU A 259 -1.37 5.84 -12.63
C GLU A 259 0.08 5.40 -12.76
N PHE A 260 1.04 6.31 -12.51
CA PHE A 260 2.46 6.01 -12.59
C PHE A 260 2.85 4.86 -11.66
N LEU A 261 2.48 4.92 -10.39
CA LEU A 261 2.82 3.88 -9.41
C LEU A 261 2.14 2.54 -9.71
N GLY A 262 0.95 2.55 -10.30
CA GLY A 262 0.29 1.34 -10.79
C GLY A 262 1.13 0.64 -11.87
N LYS A 263 1.55 1.41 -12.90
CA LYS A 263 2.43 0.90 -13.97
C LYS A 263 3.78 0.41 -13.44
N ILE A 264 4.35 1.08 -12.44
CA ILE A 264 5.58 0.63 -11.76
C ILE A 264 5.37 -0.72 -11.04
N MET A 265 4.25 -0.92 -10.37
CA MET A 265 3.96 -2.20 -9.72
C MET A 265 3.80 -3.34 -10.76
N ASP A 266 3.11 -3.10 -11.88
CA ASP A 266 3.01 -4.06 -12.98
C ASP A 266 4.41 -4.37 -13.54
N TYR A 267 5.22 -3.36 -13.81
CA TYR A 267 6.59 -3.53 -14.28
C TYR A 267 7.45 -4.38 -13.34
N ILE A 268 7.35 -4.15 -12.02
CA ILE A 268 8.05 -4.96 -11.01
C ILE A 268 7.51 -6.41 -10.99
N ASN A 269 6.23 -6.63 -11.23
CA ASN A 269 5.65 -7.97 -11.27
C ASN A 269 6.22 -8.82 -12.43
N ASP A 270 6.62 -8.18 -13.54
CA ASP A 270 7.23 -8.84 -14.70
C ASP A 270 8.75 -9.06 -14.56
N MET A 271 9.42 -8.39 -13.61
CA MET A 271 10.87 -8.56 -13.35
C MET A 271 11.25 -10.00 -13.00
N ASP A 272 12.47 -10.39 -13.32
CA ASP A 272 13.03 -11.65 -12.84
C ASP A 272 13.55 -11.55 -11.39
N ALA A 273 13.97 -12.69 -10.82
CA ALA A 273 14.43 -12.74 -9.43
C ALA A 273 15.73 -11.95 -9.20
N SER A 274 16.59 -11.82 -10.19
CA SER A 274 17.87 -11.08 -10.10
C SER A 274 17.62 -9.58 -10.10
N GLU A 275 16.66 -9.10 -10.88
CA GLU A 275 16.23 -7.72 -10.91
C GLU A 275 15.58 -7.30 -9.58
N ILE A 276 14.70 -8.13 -9.03
CA ILE A 276 14.09 -7.92 -7.70
C ILE A 276 15.18 -7.84 -6.62
N LEU A 277 16.14 -8.75 -6.62
CA LEU A 277 17.26 -8.72 -5.69
C LEU A 277 18.12 -7.47 -5.85
N SER A 278 18.33 -7.00 -7.07
CA SER A 278 19.04 -5.75 -7.36
C SER A 278 18.33 -4.55 -6.74
N LEU A 279 17.00 -4.46 -6.88
CA LEU A 279 16.20 -3.41 -6.24
C LEU A 279 16.27 -3.46 -4.71
N GLU A 280 16.23 -4.65 -4.12
CA GLU A 280 16.40 -4.83 -2.68
C GLU A 280 17.78 -4.31 -2.23
N ASN A 281 18.85 -4.69 -2.91
CA ASN A 281 20.21 -4.29 -2.58
C ASN A 281 20.41 -2.77 -2.72
N ILE A 282 19.88 -2.16 -3.78
CA ILE A 282 19.91 -0.70 -3.98
C ILE A 282 19.18 0.00 -2.84
N PHE A 283 17.99 -0.46 -2.48
CA PHE A 283 17.22 0.12 -1.37
C PHE A 283 17.99 0.05 -0.06
N VAL A 284 18.52 -1.12 0.30
CA VAL A 284 19.29 -1.33 1.53
C VAL A 284 20.55 -0.45 1.56
N LYS A 285 21.33 -0.40 0.46
CA LYS A 285 22.50 0.48 0.32
C LYS A 285 22.10 1.94 0.54
N THR A 286 21.05 2.38 -0.09
CA THR A 286 20.54 3.76 0.01
C THR A 286 20.14 4.11 1.44
N MET A 287 19.43 3.24 2.13
CA MET A 287 19.03 3.48 3.52
C MET A 287 20.25 3.57 4.44
N LYS A 288 21.26 2.72 4.25
CA LYS A 288 22.53 2.78 4.99
C LYS A 288 23.29 4.08 4.73
N ASN A 289 23.42 4.50 3.49
CA ASN A 289 24.11 5.73 3.11
C ASN A 289 23.45 6.96 3.74
N ASN A 290 22.13 7.04 3.71
CA ASN A 290 21.38 8.10 4.39
C ASN A 290 21.59 8.07 5.91
N GLN A 291 21.62 6.88 6.53
CA GLN A 291 21.88 6.72 7.96
C GLN A 291 23.31 7.17 8.35
N ILE A 292 24.31 6.88 7.51
CA ILE A 292 25.70 7.30 7.74
C ILE A 292 25.81 8.82 7.75
N VAL A 293 25.18 9.49 6.80
CA VAL A 293 25.31 10.94 6.63
C VAL A 293 24.40 11.73 7.58
N PHE A 294 23.15 11.33 7.74
CA PHE A 294 22.16 12.13 8.49
C PHE A 294 21.80 11.57 9.87
N SER A 295 22.20 10.34 10.19
CA SER A 295 21.78 9.65 11.41
C SER A 295 20.24 9.69 11.55
N ASP A 296 19.72 10.15 12.68
CA ASP A 296 18.28 10.21 12.97
C ASP A 296 17.54 11.37 12.27
N ASN A 297 18.25 12.21 11.53
CA ASN A 297 17.69 13.37 10.83
C ASN A 297 17.48 13.14 9.33
N ALA A 298 17.68 11.91 8.84
CA ALA A 298 17.46 11.58 7.44
C ALA A 298 16.02 11.95 6.99
N PHE A 299 15.93 12.45 5.76
CA PHE A 299 14.65 12.79 5.10
C PHE A 299 13.83 13.88 5.80
N ARG A 300 14.44 14.70 6.65
CA ARG A 300 13.75 15.75 7.42
C ARG A 300 14.20 17.13 6.97
N ARG A 301 13.27 18.08 7.00
CA ARG A 301 13.59 19.47 6.72
C ARG A 301 14.54 20.03 7.79
N HIS A 302 15.38 20.96 7.40
CA HIS A 302 16.23 21.65 8.37
C HIS A 302 15.40 22.46 9.37
N SER A 303 15.62 22.25 10.67
CA SER A 303 14.89 22.95 11.74
C SER A 303 15.72 24.08 12.32
N LYS A 304 15.21 25.31 12.26
CA LYS A 304 15.85 26.48 12.91
C LYS A 304 15.83 26.41 14.45
N ASN A 305 14.92 25.62 15.01
CA ASN A 305 14.69 25.56 16.46
C ASN A 305 15.25 24.29 17.10
N GLY A 306 16.01 23.47 16.37
CA GLY A 306 16.56 22.21 16.85
C GLY A 306 15.54 21.10 17.11
N LYS A 307 14.23 21.34 16.87
CA LYS A 307 13.21 20.31 17.00
C LYS A 307 13.26 19.36 15.80
N LYS A 308 13.19 18.05 16.07
CA LYS A 308 13.10 17.04 15.04
C LYS A 308 11.84 17.27 14.19
N GLN A 309 12.01 17.38 12.88
CA GLN A 309 10.91 17.57 11.94
C GLN A 309 10.36 16.23 11.48
N PRO A 310 9.09 16.14 11.05
CA PRO A 310 8.56 14.93 10.46
C PRO A 310 9.31 14.56 9.18
N ILE A 311 9.26 13.27 8.81
CA ILE A 311 9.82 12.80 7.54
C ILE A 311 9.04 13.42 6.38
N ASN A 312 9.76 14.04 5.46
CA ASN A 312 9.20 14.63 4.25
C ASN A 312 9.33 13.67 3.08
N MET A 313 8.24 13.43 2.38
CA MET A 313 8.16 12.46 1.27
C MET A 313 9.09 12.84 0.11
N LEU A 314 9.10 14.12 -0.29
CA LEU A 314 9.94 14.59 -1.39
C LEU A 314 11.42 14.49 -1.04
N LEU A 315 11.80 14.68 0.22
CA LEU A 315 13.19 14.45 0.66
C LEU A 315 13.54 12.96 0.69
N PHE A 316 12.58 12.08 1.01
CA PHE A 316 12.80 10.65 0.93
C PHE A 316 13.08 10.21 -0.51
N GLU A 317 12.36 10.76 -1.49
CA GLU A 317 12.59 10.51 -2.91
C GLU A 317 13.93 11.11 -3.37
N ALA A 318 14.16 12.38 -3.08
CA ALA A 318 15.35 13.12 -3.54
C ALA A 318 16.64 12.56 -2.94
N PHE A 319 16.74 12.47 -1.62
CA PHE A 319 17.93 11.90 -0.98
C PHE A 319 18.00 10.37 -1.15
N GLY A 320 16.84 9.70 -1.21
CA GLY A 320 16.80 8.31 -1.65
C GLY A 320 17.53 8.14 -2.98
N TYR A 321 17.14 8.91 -4.00
CA TYR A 321 17.79 8.89 -5.32
C TYR A 321 19.27 9.29 -5.25
N LEU A 322 19.62 10.40 -4.61
CA LEU A 322 21.01 10.86 -4.47
C LEU A 322 21.92 9.75 -3.95
N PHE A 323 21.53 9.08 -2.88
CA PHE A 323 22.35 8.08 -2.21
C PHE A 323 22.38 6.70 -2.88
N THR A 324 21.63 6.49 -3.98
CA THR A 324 21.87 5.35 -4.88
C THR A 324 23.20 5.47 -5.63
N MET A 325 23.68 6.70 -5.83
CA MET A 325 24.84 7.02 -6.70
C MET A 325 26.19 6.93 -5.97
N PHE A 326 26.19 6.71 -4.65
CA PHE A 326 27.42 6.60 -3.85
C PHE A 326 27.59 5.18 -3.31
N GLU A 327 28.86 4.76 -3.18
CA GLU A 327 29.21 3.54 -2.44
C GLU A 327 29.26 3.82 -0.94
N GLU A 328 29.05 2.79 -0.12
CA GLU A 328 28.97 2.92 1.34
C GLU A 328 30.27 3.46 1.93
N GLU A 329 31.40 2.98 1.44
CA GLU A 329 32.74 3.42 1.84
C GLU A 329 32.96 4.91 1.59
N TYR A 330 32.54 5.40 0.41
CA TYR A 330 32.66 6.82 0.07
C TYR A 330 31.84 7.69 1.04
N CYS A 331 30.63 7.24 1.37
CA CYS A 331 29.79 7.95 2.35
C CYS A 331 30.42 7.98 3.74
N LYS A 332 31.08 6.89 4.18
CA LYS A 332 31.78 6.84 5.50
C LYS A 332 32.97 7.80 5.56
N GLU A 333 33.75 7.84 4.49
CA GLU A 333 34.96 8.68 4.43
C GLU A 333 34.64 10.17 4.27
N ASN A 334 33.53 10.51 3.61
CA ASN A 334 33.16 11.88 3.28
C ASN A 334 31.87 12.38 3.96
N HIS A 335 31.40 11.72 5.01
CA HIS A 335 30.08 11.98 5.60
C HIS A 335 29.86 13.43 6.03
N GLU A 336 30.88 14.09 6.64
CA GLU A 336 30.79 15.48 7.08
C GLU A 336 30.61 16.42 5.89
N ARG A 337 31.45 16.27 4.86
CA ARG A 337 31.34 17.08 3.63
C ARG A 337 30.00 16.91 2.94
N ILE A 338 29.55 15.67 2.78
CA ILE A 338 28.26 15.36 2.16
C ILE A 338 27.12 15.99 2.97
N TYR A 339 27.17 15.85 4.29
CA TYR A 339 26.20 16.44 5.20
C TYR A 339 26.12 17.96 5.06
N GLU A 340 27.25 18.66 5.12
CA GLU A 340 27.32 20.12 4.99
C GLU A 340 26.70 20.58 3.67
N MET A 341 27.06 19.97 2.55
CA MET A 341 26.52 20.30 1.23
C MET A 341 25.01 20.06 1.12
N CYS A 342 24.52 18.97 1.69
CA CYS A 342 23.09 18.69 1.75
C CYS A 342 22.35 19.71 2.62
N ILE A 343 22.92 20.10 3.78
CA ILE A 343 22.33 21.11 4.66
C ILE A 343 22.32 22.50 4.01
N GLU A 344 23.37 22.88 3.28
CA GLU A 344 23.39 24.11 2.50
C GLU A 344 22.25 24.14 1.47
N LEU A 345 22.07 23.04 0.74
CA LEU A 345 20.97 22.89 -0.21
C LEU A 345 19.62 23.01 0.48
N LEU A 346 19.41 22.36 1.65
CA LEU A 346 18.15 22.42 2.42
C LEU A 346 17.83 23.86 2.94
N LYS A 347 18.82 24.74 3.03
CA LYS A 347 18.62 26.15 3.43
C LYS A 347 18.22 27.05 2.26
N THR A 348 18.33 26.59 1.01
CA THR A 348 18.00 27.41 -0.16
C THR A 348 16.50 27.68 -0.26
N ASP A 349 16.12 28.92 -0.61
CA ASP A 349 14.72 29.29 -0.81
C ASP A 349 14.09 28.50 -1.97
N HIS A 350 14.88 28.15 -2.96
CA HIS A 350 14.43 27.39 -4.12
C HIS A 350 13.93 25.99 -3.71
N LEU A 351 14.79 25.22 -3.00
CA LEU A 351 14.39 23.89 -2.54
C LEU A 351 13.23 23.96 -1.54
N ASN A 352 13.23 24.93 -0.62
CA ASN A 352 12.14 25.10 0.33
C ASN A 352 10.80 25.37 -0.37
N LYS A 353 10.79 26.15 -1.47
CA LYS A 353 9.58 26.34 -2.28
C LYS A 353 9.12 25.06 -2.95
N LEU A 354 10.03 24.26 -3.51
CA LEU A 354 9.68 22.95 -4.08
C LEU A 354 9.08 22.02 -3.05
N LEU A 355 9.68 21.95 -1.86
CA LEU A 355 9.22 21.08 -0.76
C LEU A 355 7.89 21.51 -0.12
N THR A 356 7.42 22.74 -0.36
CA THR A 356 6.17 23.28 0.20
C THR A 356 5.09 23.52 -0.86
N ASN A 357 5.42 23.35 -2.15
CA ASN A 357 4.50 23.69 -3.23
C ASN A 357 3.53 22.54 -3.51
N ASP A 358 2.24 22.72 -3.17
CA ASP A 358 1.17 21.75 -3.42
C ASP A 358 0.68 21.71 -4.88
N ARG A 359 1.08 22.71 -5.68
CA ARG A 359 0.57 22.88 -7.04
C ARG A 359 1.60 22.41 -8.07
N GLY A 360 1.32 21.32 -8.75
CA GLY A 360 2.12 20.88 -9.90
C GLY A 360 3.16 19.79 -9.57
N ARG A 361 2.83 18.82 -8.75
CA ARG A 361 3.70 17.69 -8.38
C ARG A 361 4.34 16.98 -9.57
N GLY A 362 3.69 16.98 -10.73
CA GLY A 362 4.24 16.46 -11.98
C GLY A 362 5.56 17.09 -12.41
N ILE A 363 5.85 18.34 -11.98
CA ILE A 363 7.08 19.06 -12.32
C ILE A 363 8.10 18.98 -11.17
N VAL A 364 7.62 18.87 -9.93
CA VAL A 364 8.48 18.96 -8.73
C VAL A 364 9.48 17.81 -8.64
N VAL A 365 9.05 16.56 -8.87
CA VAL A 365 9.96 15.42 -8.73
C VAL A 365 11.06 15.40 -9.80
N PRO A 366 10.78 15.59 -11.10
CA PRO A 366 11.84 15.70 -12.11
C PRO A 366 12.86 16.79 -11.80
N GLU A 367 12.40 17.95 -11.30
CA GLU A 367 13.27 19.05 -10.91
C GLU A 367 14.16 18.69 -9.69
N LEU A 368 13.58 18.02 -8.70
CA LEU A 368 14.33 17.53 -7.53
C LEU A 368 15.41 16.53 -7.94
N LEU A 369 15.10 15.58 -8.82
CA LEU A 369 16.09 14.60 -9.29
C LEU A 369 17.25 15.27 -10.01
N LYS A 370 16.97 16.28 -10.86
CA LYS A 370 18.01 17.09 -11.51
C LYS A 370 18.88 17.83 -10.50
N ILE A 371 18.29 18.42 -9.47
CA ILE A 371 19.03 19.07 -8.37
C ILE A 371 19.94 18.06 -7.67
N MET A 372 19.50 16.82 -7.49
CA MET A 372 20.34 15.76 -6.89
C MET A 372 21.49 15.36 -7.78
N ASP A 373 21.32 15.29 -9.10
CA ASP A 373 22.42 15.05 -10.04
C ASP A 373 23.47 16.17 -9.97
N GLU A 374 23.04 17.43 -9.96
CA GLU A 374 23.94 18.59 -9.81
C GLU A 374 24.66 18.57 -8.44
N LEU A 375 23.98 18.18 -7.37
CA LEU A 375 24.59 18.05 -6.05
C LEU A 375 25.64 16.94 -6.02
N LYS A 376 25.35 15.80 -6.63
CA LYS A 376 26.31 14.70 -6.78
C LYS A 376 27.61 15.16 -7.42
N GLU A 377 27.53 15.87 -8.54
CA GLU A 377 28.72 16.37 -9.23
C GLU A 377 29.53 17.32 -8.33
N LYS A 378 28.88 18.19 -7.57
CA LYS A 378 29.55 19.06 -6.59
C LYS A 378 30.20 18.29 -5.43
N ILE A 379 29.58 17.20 -4.96
CA ILE A 379 30.14 16.35 -3.90
C ILE A 379 31.41 15.64 -4.41
N LEU A 380 31.44 15.22 -5.67
CA LEU A 380 32.55 14.49 -6.26
C LEU A 380 33.73 15.41 -6.70
N ALA A 381 33.46 16.70 -6.92
CA ALA A 381 34.48 17.70 -7.27
C ALA A 381 35.31 18.10 -6.04
#